data_ab6e469a0eb0c8085eae51869eff72d5
#
_entry.id   ab6e469a0eb0c8085eae51869eff72d5
#
_cell.length_a   1.000
_cell.length_b   1.000
_cell.length_c   1.000
_cell.angle_alpha   90.00
_cell.angle_beta   90.00
_cell.angle_gamma   90.00
#
_symmetry.space_group_name_H-M   'P 1'
#
loop_
_entity.id
_entity.type
_entity.pdbx_description
1 polymer ?
#
loop_
_entity_poly.entity_id
_entity_poly.type
_entity_poly.pdbx_seq_one_letter_code
_entity_poly.pdbx_strand_id
1 'polypeptide(L)'
;MRKRKFWGWGYADELLSVEEEKNIDSRIAKTFQLDDIETLPIPKVEDIDLPKPRLGAPSALSKVLSDDKEERLNHTYGKSFPDAARSLLKDFSSPPDLVAFPNTEDELVNVMDWCDESNIAVIPYGGGSSVCGGVETQVGDSYSGVVSLDLRNLNKIIEIDKESRSARIQAGILGPDLEADLKKENLTMRHYPQSFEFSTLGGWIATRSGGHYATLYTHIDDFVESTRMVTPSGVLESRRLPGSGAGPSPDRLTIGSEGILGVITEASMRLQDRPTFRASTSVEFTDYKDALNALRQISQSGLFPANCRLLDSSEAVMNGAGDGSKHILILAFESADHDKTASLNRALEICSDNNGLYEEPDSNKKDAHRTGSSGNWRSSFIKAPYFRESFTRRGIIQDTFETSITWERAHSFITEIKSDISKTIEKISGKPSLVTCRITHSYPDGLAPYFTFGAFAKPSTMIDIWREIKLATNEICISKGGTVTHHHAVGRDHRPNGYDDQRPDLFKDILTAAKFKVDPNGIMNPGVLIDPENKNIYNWLK
;
A
#
# COMPACT_ATOMS: atom_id res chain seq x y z
N MET A 1 -23.05 -6.97 -7.41
CA MET A 1 -21.65 -6.87 -6.91
C MET A 1 -21.69 -7.02 -5.39
N ARG A 2 -20.75 -7.76 -4.76
CA ARG A 2 -20.68 -7.83 -3.28
C ARG A 2 -20.36 -6.44 -2.72
N LYS A 3 -21.03 -6.04 -1.62
CA LYS A 3 -20.80 -4.75 -0.98
C LYS A 3 -19.49 -4.76 -0.20
N ARG A 4 -18.63 -3.75 -0.41
CA ARG A 4 -17.41 -3.54 0.37
C ARG A 4 -17.75 -2.91 1.73
N LYS A 5 -16.93 -3.18 2.75
CA LYS A 5 -16.99 -2.47 4.03
C LYS A 5 -16.56 -1.01 3.84
N PHE A 6 -17.39 -0.05 4.19
CA PHE A 6 -16.95 1.36 4.28
C PHE A 6 -16.11 1.63 5.53
N TRP A 7 -16.24 0.78 6.56
CA TRP A 7 -15.56 0.92 7.85
C TRP A 7 -14.27 0.10 7.99
N GLY A 8 -13.85 -0.63 6.98
CA GLY A 8 -12.69 -1.51 7.06
C GLY A 8 -12.35 -2.18 5.73
N TRP A 9 -11.65 -3.31 5.83
CA TRP A 9 -11.17 -4.08 4.71
C TRP A 9 -12.11 -5.25 4.36
N GLY A 10 -12.25 -5.55 3.09
CA GLY A 10 -13.02 -6.70 2.61
C GLY A 10 -14.49 -6.41 2.35
N TYR A 11 -15.31 -7.45 2.37
CA TYR A 11 -16.73 -7.38 2.06
C TYR A 11 -17.58 -7.33 3.33
N ALA A 12 -18.72 -6.65 3.26
CA ALA A 12 -19.61 -6.41 4.40
C ALA A 12 -20.20 -7.69 5.02
N ASP A 13 -20.30 -8.76 4.24
CA ASP A 13 -20.78 -10.09 4.67
C ASP A 13 -19.66 -10.97 5.26
N GLU A 14 -18.40 -10.54 5.24
CA GLU A 14 -17.26 -11.24 5.84
C GLU A 14 -17.01 -10.73 7.25
N LEU A 15 -17.68 -11.35 8.22
CA LEU A 15 -17.50 -11.06 9.64
C LEU A 15 -16.81 -12.24 10.33
N LEU A 16 -16.11 -11.95 11.43
CA LEU A 16 -15.50 -12.98 12.25
C LEU A 16 -16.58 -13.80 12.98
N SER A 17 -16.29 -15.06 13.20
CA SER A 17 -17.09 -15.91 14.07
C SER A 17 -16.97 -15.49 15.55
N VAL A 18 -17.93 -15.87 16.37
CA VAL A 18 -17.91 -15.61 17.82
C VAL A 18 -16.65 -16.19 18.49
N GLU A 19 -16.16 -17.32 18.00
CA GLU A 19 -14.94 -17.95 18.52
C GLU A 19 -13.70 -17.15 18.17
N GLU A 20 -13.59 -16.67 16.92
CA GLU A 20 -12.47 -15.80 16.48
C GLU A 20 -12.46 -14.49 17.27
N GLU A 21 -13.63 -13.86 17.49
CA GLU A 21 -13.77 -12.65 18.31
C GLU A 21 -13.27 -12.90 19.75
N LYS A 22 -13.65 -14.01 20.40
CA LYS A 22 -13.17 -14.38 21.75
C LYS A 22 -11.66 -14.64 21.81
N ASN A 23 -11.10 -15.26 20.77
CA ASN A 23 -9.68 -15.49 20.67
C ASN A 23 -8.89 -14.17 20.55
N ILE A 24 -9.42 -13.21 19.80
CA ILE A 24 -8.87 -11.85 19.71
C ILE A 24 -8.91 -11.18 21.09
N ASP A 25 -10.05 -11.22 21.80
CA ASP A 25 -10.18 -10.64 23.14
C ASP A 25 -9.12 -11.19 24.10
N SER A 26 -8.97 -12.52 24.14
CA SER A 26 -7.98 -13.18 25.00
C SER A 26 -6.54 -12.78 24.68
N ARG A 27 -6.20 -12.64 23.40
CA ARG A 27 -4.86 -12.20 22.94
C ARG A 27 -4.61 -10.75 23.34
N ILE A 28 -5.58 -9.86 23.13
CA ILE A 28 -5.50 -8.45 23.47
C ILE A 28 -5.32 -8.28 24.98
N ALA A 29 -6.17 -8.90 25.80
CA ALA A 29 -6.09 -8.84 27.25
C ALA A 29 -4.70 -9.25 27.76
N LYS A 30 -4.16 -10.36 27.24
CA LYS A 30 -2.83 -10.86 27.61
C LYS A 30 -1.71 -9.90 27.15
N THR A 31 -1.75 -9.44 25.89
CA THR A 31 -0.66 -8.65 25.31
C THR A 31 -0.55 -7.26 25.94
N PHE A 32 -1.69 -6.59 26.15
CA PHE A 32 -1.73 -5.22 26.66
C PHE A 32 -2.08 -5.10 28.16
N GLN A 33 -2.17 -6.24 28.85
CA GLN A 33 -2.46 -6.32 30.28
C GLN A 33 -3.76 -5.56 30.65
N LEU A 34 -4.87 -5.96 29.99
CA LEU A 34 -6.18 -5.34 30.18
C LEU A 34 -7.10 -6.25 30.97
N ASP A 35 -7.83 -5.67 31.94
CA ASP A 35 -8.84 -6.37 32.74
C ASP A 35 -10.19 -6.41 32.02
N ASP A 36 -10.48 -5.40 31.19
CA ASP A 36 -11.72 -5.26 30.43
C ASP A 36 -11.45 -4.67 29.04
N ILE A 37 -12.26 -5.03 28.06
CA ILE A 37 -12.14 -4.60 26.66
C ILE A 37 -13.48 -4.05 26.19
N GLU A 38 -13.54 -2.73 26.05
CA GLU A 38 -14.65 -2.08 25.37
C GLU A 38 -14.59 -2.39 23.87
N THR A 39 -15.71 -2.84 23.29
CA THR A 39 -15.77 -3.16 21.86
C THR A 39 -16.79 -2.27 21.14
N LEU A 40 -16.31 -1.45 20.20
CA LEU A 40 -17.16 -0.61 19.36
C LEU A 40 -18.07 -1.47 18.47
N PRO A 41 -19.35 -1.09 18.30
CA PRO A 41 -20.23 -1.76 17.35
C PRO A 41 -19.80 -1.52 15.90
N ILE A 42 -20.15 -2.46 15.02
CA ILE A 42 -19.99 -2.27 13.58
C ILE A 42 -21.01 -1.23 13.11
N PRO A 43 -20.58 -0.12 12.45
CA PRO A 43 -21.49 0.92 11.99
C PRO A 43 -22.33 0.44 10.81
N LYS A 44 -23.56 0.92 10.71
CA LYS A 44 -24.45 0.71 9.57
C LYS A 44 -24.64 2.04 8.81
N VAL A 45 -24.97 1.96 7.52
CA VAL A 45 -25.20 3.14 6.69
C VAL A 45 -26.30 4.06 7.26
N GLU A 46 -27.32 3.45 7.86
CA GLU A 46 -28.45 4.16 8.49
C GLU A 46 -28.02 4.95 9.72
N ASP A 47 -26.98 4.49 10.43
CA ASP A 47 -26.46 5.11 11.66
C ASP A 47 -25.61 6.36 11.40
N ILE A 48 -25.24 6.61 10.14
CA ILE A 48 -24.33 7.72 9.78
C ILE A 48 -25.17 8.91 9.29
N ASP A 49 -24.96 10.06 9.91
CA ASP A 49 -25.48 11.34 9.42
C ASP A 49 -24.42 12.02 8.56
N LEU A 50 -24.67 12.07 7.23
CA LEU A 50 -23.75 12.73 6.31
C LEU A 50 -24.18 14.19 6.07
N PRO A 51 -23.22 15.13 6.02
CA PRO A 51 -23.47 16.47 5.54
C PRO A 51 -24.10 16.45 4.13
N LYS A 52 -25.03 17.34 3.88
CA LYS A 52 -25.60 17.51 2.54
C LYS A 52 -24.50 17.93 1.56
N PRO A 53 -24.56 17.46 0.30
CA PRO A 53 -23.62 17.94 -0.73
C PRO A 53 -23.72 19.47 -0.87
N ARG A 54 -22.57 20.13 -0.98
CA ARG A 54 -22.46 21.57 -1.29
C ARG A 54 -22.67 21.82 -2.79
N LEU A 55 -22.45 20.77 -3.62
CA LEU A 55 -22.48 20.81 -5.07
C LEU A 55 -23.74 20.10 -5.60
N GLY A 56 -24.31 20.65 -6.67
CA GLY A 56 -25.28 19.96 -7.51
C GLY A 56 -24.65 19.50 -8.82
N ALA A 57 -24.99 18.30 -9.29
CA ALA A 57 -24.49 17.81 -10.57
C ALA A 57 -25.06 18.65 -11.73
N PRO A 58 -24.21 19.22 -12.63
CA PRO A 58 -24.67 19.85 -13.86
C PRO A 58 -25.48 18.86 -14.71
N SER A 59 -26.49 19.32 -15.41
CA SER A 59 -27.35 18.46 -16.24
C SER A 59 -26.57 17.64 -17.28
N ALA A 60 -25.52 18.22 -17.86
CA ALA A 60 -24.64 17.55 -18.81
C ALA A 60 -23.82 16.39 -18.18
N LEU A 61 -23.53 16.45 -16.89
CA LEU A 61 -22.74 15.46 -16.16
C LEU A 61 -23.58 14.55 -15.23
N SER A 62 -24.91 14.72 -15.23
CA SER A 62 -25.81 13.99 -14.31
C SER A 62 -25.78 12.46 -14.44
N LYS A 63 -25.30 11.94 -15.57
CA LYS A 63 -25.14 10.48 -15.78
C LYS A 63 -23.88 9.90 -15.18
N VAL A 64 -22.85 10.73 -14.92
CA VAL A 64 -21.55 10.30 -14.41
C VAL A 64 -21.30 10.76 -12.98
N LEU A 65 -22.09 11.70 -12.45
CA LEU A 65 -21.99 12.21 -11.09
C LEU A 65 -23.11 11.64 -10.21
N SER A 66 -22.77 11.24 -9.00
CA SER A 66 -23.69 10.69 -7.99
C SER A 66 -23.54 11.38 -6.65
N ASP A 67 -24.66 11.69 -5.99
CA ASP A 67 -24.76 12.15 -4.60
C ASP A 67 -25.27 11.04 -3.65
N ASP A 68 -25.29 9.79 -4.12
CA ASP A 68 -25.76 8.66 -3.34
C ASP A 68 -24.99 8.52 -2.02
N LYS A 69 -25.73 8.33 -0.93
CA LYS A 69 -25.18 8.29 0.43
C LYS A 69 -24.14 7.19 0.61
N GLU A 70 -24.42 5.99 0.09
CA GLU A 70 -23.52 4.84 0.25
C GLU A 70 -22.23 5.03 -0.57
N GLU A 71 -22.33 5.58 -1.78
CA GLU A 71 -21.16 5.91 -2.60
C GLU A 71 -20.32 7.01 -1.92
N ARG A 72 -20.91 8.07 -1.41
CA ARG A 72 -20.19 9.11 -0.67
C ARG A 72 -19.48 8.57 0.58
N LEU A 73 -20.11 7.66 1.33
CA LEU A 73 -19.49 6.97 2.46
C LEU A 73 -18.27 6.15 2.04
N ASN A 74 -18.41 5.35 0.98
CA ASN A 74 -17.34 4.49 0.48
C ASN A 74 -16.13 5.28 -0.06
N HIS A 75 -16.33 6.55 -0.46
CA HIS A 75 -15.31 7.41 -1.04
C HIS A 75 -14.80 8.50 -0.08
N THR A 76 -15.21 8.49 1.19
CA THR A 76 -14.72 9.45 2.19
C THR A 76 -13.29 9.15 2.61
N TYR A 77 -12.98 7.87 2.81
CA TYR A 77 -11.73 7.39 3.38
C TYR A 77 -11.07 6.32 2.53
N GLY A 78 -9.76 6.16 2.72
CA GLY A 78 -9.02 4.99 2.31
C GLY A 78 -9.11 3.85 3.34
N LYS A 79 -7.95 3.27 3.63
CA LYS A 79 -7.82 2.12 4.55
C LYS A 79 -6.64 2.28 5.52
N SER A 80 -6.27 3.53 5.88
CA SER A 80 -5.31 3.78 6.95
C SER A 80 -5.90 3.43 8.33
N PHE A 81 -5.09 3.42 9.38
CA PHE A 81 -5.62 3.23 10.73
C PHE A 81 -6.63 4.32 11.11
N PRO A 82 -6.33 5.63 10.95
CA PRO A 82 -7.30 6.68 11.25
C PRO A 82 -8.57 6.62 10.40
N ASP A 83 -8.47 6.18 9.14
CA ASP A 83 -9.65 5.98 8.29
C ASP A 83 -10.60 4.94 8.90
N ALA A 84 -10.06 3.80 9.33
CA ALA A 84 -10.83 2.75 9.98
C ALA A 84 -11.38 3.21 11.35
N ALA A 85 -10.56 3.90 12.14
CA ALA A 85 -10.96 4.41 13.45
C ALA A 85 -12.09 5.44 13.35
N ARG A 86 -11.97 6.44 12.46
CA ARG A 86 -13.02 7.45 12.21
C ARG A 86 -14.31 6.78 11.72
N SER A 87 -14.20 5.83 10.81
CA SER A 87 -15.37 5.09 10.32
C SER A 87 -16.08 4.33 11.42
N LEU A 88 -15.36 3.65 12.31
CA LEU A 88 -15.93 2.93 13.46
C LEU A 88 -16.54 3.88 14.51
N LEU A 89 -15.97 5.08 14.67
CA LEU A 89 -16.49 6.15 15.51
C LEU A 89 -17.64 6.92 14.85
N LYS A 90 -18.04 6.56 13.63
CA LYS A 90 -19.08 7.21 12.82
C LYS A 90 -18.77 8.66 12.46
N ASP A 91 -17.49 9.04 12.44
CA ASP A 91 -17.05 10.36 11.99
C ASP A 91 -16.89 10.37 10.45
N PHE A 92 -17.87 10.97 9.78
CA PHE A 92 -17.89 11.23 8.34
C PHE A 92 -18.19 12.71 8.09
N SER A 93 -17.49 13.58 8.81
CA SER A 93 -17.70 15.03 8.78
C SER A 93 -17.34 15.69 7.45
N SER A 94 -16.48 15.06 6.65
CA SER A 94 -15.97 15.61 5.38
C SER A 94 -16.06 14.60 4.21
N PRO A 95 -17.25 14.07 3.88
CA PRO A 95 -17.40 13.19 2.72
C PRO A 95 -17.25 13.99 1.42
N PRO A 96 -16.98 13.33 0.27
CA PRO A 96 -17.04 14.02 -1.01
C PRO A 96 -18.46 14.55 -1.25
N ASP A 97 -18.58 15.68 -1.91
CA ASP A 97 -19.89 16.23 -2.28
C ASP A 97 -20.55 15.34 -3.32
N LEU A 98 -19.78 14.92 -4.33
CA LEU A 98 -20.21 14.03 -5.39
C LEU A 98 -19.12 12.97 -5.66
N VAL A 99 -19.56 11.85 -6.22
CA VAL A 99 -18.66 10.81 -6.75
C VAL A 99 -18.86 10.75 -8.26
N ALA A 100 -17.75 10.79 -9.01
CA ALA A 100 -17.79 10.70 -10.47
C ALA A 100 -17.40 9.28 -10.94
N PHE A 101 -18.14 8.74 -11.90
CA PHE A 101 -17.95 7.42 -12.50
C PHE A 101 -17.87 7.52 -14.03
N PRO A 102 -16.81 8.11 -14.60
CA PRO A 102 -16.66 8.24 -16.04
C PRO A 102 -16.49 6.85 -16.70
N ASN A 103 -17.17 6.65 -17.86
CA ASN A 103 -17.06 5.44 -18.66
C ASN A 103 -16.05 5.58 -19.79
N THR A 104 -15.68 6.82 -20.13
CA THR A 104 -14.72 7.17 -21.17
C THR A 104 -13.77 8.26 -20.66
N GLU A 105 -12.63 8.41 -21.33
CA GLU A 105 -11.70 9.51 -21.04
C GLU A 105 -12.34 10.88 -21.34
N ASP A 106 -13.17 10.99 -22.38
CA ASP A 106 -13.88 12.24 -22.69
C ASP A 106 -14.85 12.65 -21.55
N GLU A 107 -15.57 11.69 -20.97
CA GLU A 107 -16.39 11.95 -19.78
C GLU A 107 -15.54 12.40 -18.58
N LEU A 108 -14.35 11.81 -18.39
CA LEU A 108 -13.41 12.21 -17.36
C LEU A 108 -12.92 13.64 -17.60
N VAL A 109 -12.53 13.98 -18.83
CA VAL A 109 -12.12 15.35 -19.20
C VAL A 109 -13.24 16.35 -18.91
N ASN A 110 -14.47 16.06 -19.29
CA ASN A 110 -15.61 16.93 -19.02
C ASN A 110 -15.85 17.16 -17.51
N VAL A 111 -15.66 16.12 -16.67
CA VAL A 111 -15.72 16.26 -15.20
C VAL A 111 -14.56 17.13 -14.70
N MET A 112 -13.36 16.90 -15.22
CA MET A 112 -12.15 17.65 -14.84
C MET A 112 -12.29 19.14 -15.16
N ASP A 113 -12.73 19.47 -16.38
CA ASP A 113 -12.93 20.85 -16.84
C ASP A 113 -13.97 21.57 -15.95
N TRP A 114 -15.10 20.91 -15.66
CA TRP A 114 -16.09 21.47 -14.75
C TRP A 114 -15.53 21.72 -13.34
N CYS A 115 -14.75 20.78 -12.82
CA CYS A 115 -14.13 20.93 -11.49
C CYS A 115 -13.13 22.08 -11.47
N ASP A 116 -12.33 22.23 -12.54
CA ASP A 116 -11.32 23.28 -12.66
C ASP A 116 -11.97 24.67 -12.75
N GLU A 117 -12.98 24.83 -13.61
CA GLU A 117 -13.74 26.07 -13.77
C GLU A 117 -14.50 26.47 -12.49
N SER A 118 -14.95 25.51 -11.70
CA SER A 118 -15.78 25.73 -10.50
C SER A 118 -14.98 25.72 -9.19
N ASN A 119 -13.66 25.63 -9.24
CA ASN A 119 -12.77 25.53 -8.06
C ASN A 119 -13.17 24.36 -7.13
N ILE A 120 -13.38 23.18 -7.70
CA ILE A 120 -13.74 21.95 -6.99
C ILE A 120 -12.51 21.05 -6.88
N ALA A 121 -12.19 20.56 -5.69
CA ALA A 121 -11.09 19.61 -5.50
C ALA A 121 -11.45 18.24 -6.10
N VAL A 122 -10.52 17.65 -6.83
CA VAL A 122 -10.65 16.31 -7.42
C VAL A 122 -9.74 15.34 -6.71
N ILE A 123 -10.32 14.29 -6.14
CA ILE A 123 -9.60 13.20 -5.49
C ILE A 123 -9.64 11.98 -6.41
N PRO A 124 -8.55 11.64 -7.12
CA PRO A 124 -8.50 10.42 -7.93
C PRO A 124 -8.67 9.17 -7.06
N TYR A 125 -9.57 8.29 -7.46
CA TYR A 125 -9.92 7.11 -6.70
C TYR A 125 -9.85 5.86 -7.57
N GLY A 126 -9.02 4.89 -7.18
CA GLY A 126 -8.93 3.58 -7.82
C GLY A 126 -9.72 2.55 -7.02
N GLY A 127 -9.01 1.76 -6.21
CA GLY A 127 -9.64 0.77 -5.33
C GLY A 127 -9.93 1.26 -3.91
N GLY A 128 -9.56 2.48 -3.53
CA GLY A 128 -9.71 3.01 -2.17
C GLY A 128 -8.84 2.30 -1.13
N SER A 129 -7.77 1.66 -1.55
CA SER A 129 -6.90 0.84 -0.68
C SER A 129 -5.74 1.60 -0.04
N SER A 130 -5.66 2.92 -0.21
CA SER A 130 -4.63 3.75 0.42
C SER A 130 -4.59 3.54 1.94
N VAL A 131 -3.40 3.33 2.48
CA VAL A 131 -3.15 3.16 3.94
C VAL A 131 -2.41 4.35 4.57
N CYS A 132 -2.37 5.48 3.85
CA CYS A 132 -1.65 6.69 4.25
C CYS A 132 -2.43 7.99 3.99
N GLY A 133 -3.77 7.92 3.92
CA GLY A 133 -4.63 9.10 3.69
C GLY A 133 -4.55 9.68 2.27
N GLY A 134 -4.13 8.89 1.26
CA GLY A 134 -3.93 9.35 -0.13
C GLY A 134 -5.21 9.65 -0.90
N VAL A 135 -6.38 9.20 -0.43
CA VAL A 135 -7.70 9.40 -1.06
C VAL A 135 -8.68 10.12 -0.14
N GLU A 136 -8.19 10.78 0.90
CA GLU A 136 -9.01 11.48 1.87
C GLU A 136 -9.63 12.76 1.28
N THR A 137 -10.92 12.96 1.54
CA THR A 137 -11.70 14.05 0.96
C THR A 137 -11.75 15.33 1.81
N GLN A 138 -11.13 15.34 2.98
CA GLN A 138 -11.02 16.52 3.83
C GLN A 138 -9.91 17.45 3.33
N VAL A 139 -10.26 18.43 2.49
CA VAL A 139 -9.29 19.31 1.82
C VAL A 139 -9.22 20.73 2.39
N GLY A 140 -10.13 21.10 3.30
CA GLY A 140 -10.25 22.47 3.85
C GLY A 140 -11.26 23.33 3.09
N ASP A 141 -11.28 24.63 3.42
CA ASP A 141 -12.33 25.57 2.99
C ASP A 141 -11.97 26.35 1.72
N SER A 142 -10.83 26.08 1.09
CA SER A 142 -10.38 26.79 -0.11
C SER A 142 -11.08 26.37 -1.40
N TYR A 143 -11.93 25.35 -1.33
CA TYR A 143 -12.65 24.78 -2.49
C TYR A 143 -14.17 24.90 -2.35
N SER A 144 -14.85 25.07 -3.48
CA SER A 144 -16.33 25.10 -3.53
C SER A 144 -16.94 23.76 -3.13
N GLY A 145 -16.21 22.66 -3.33
CA GLY A 145 -16.61 21.30 -3.00
C GLY A 145 -15.53 20.29 -3.32
N VAL A 146 -15.87 19.02 -3.18
CA VAL A 146 -14.97 17.88 -3.45
C VAL A 146 -15.66 16.83 -4.29
N VAL A 147 -15.01 16.40 -5.36
CA VAL A 147 -15.41 15.25 -6.18
C VAL A 147 -14.40 14.13 -6.01
N SER A 148 -14.85 12.95 -5.58
CA SER A 148 -14.07 11.73 -5.69
C SER A 148 -14.27 11.14 -7.08
N LEU A 149 -13.19 10.94 -7.84
CA LEU A 149 -13.25 10.51 -9.23
C LEU A 149 -12.82 9.03 -9.31
N ASP A 150 -13.81 8.14 -9.40
CA ASP A 150 -13.63 6.69 -9.40
C ASP A 150 -13.50 6.14 -10.81
N LEU A 151 -12.38 5.47 -11.06
CA LEU A 151 -12.02 4.92 -12.37
C LEU A 151 -12.57 3.51 -12.63
N ARG A 152 -13.47 2.97 -11.78
CA ARG A 152 -13.95 1.58 -11.87
C ARG A 152 -14.49 1.15 -13.25
N ASN A 153 -14.94 2.08 -14.06
CA ASN A 153 -15.48 1.80 -15.41
C ASN A 153 -14.42 1.85 -16.51
N LEU A 154 -13.23 2.42 -16.23
CA LEU A 154 -12.05 2.38 -17.11
C LEU A 154 -11.19 1.15 -16.74
N ASN A 155 -11.66 -0.04 -17.07
CA ASN A 155 -11.17 -1.30 -16.52
C ASN A 155 -10.85 -2.39 -17.57
N LYS A 156 -10.49 -2.00 -18.79
CA LYS A 156 -10.26 -2.94 -19.89
C LYS A 156 -8.77 -3.08 -20.21
N ILE A 157 -8.37 -4.26 -20.66
CA ILE A 157 -7.16 -4.45 -21.45
C ILE A 157 -7.50 -4.05 -22.88
N ILE A 158 -6.84 -3.00 -23.39
CA ILE A 158 -7.13 -2.42 -24.71
C ILE A 158 -6.41 -3.21 -25.79
N GLU A 159 -5.15 -3.58 -25.54
CA GLU A 159 -4.28 -4.25 -26.49
C GLU A 159 -3.30 -5.17 -25.75
N ILE A 160 -3.00 -6.33 -26.36
CA ILE A 160 -1.93 -7.24 -25.91
C ILE A 160 -0.98 -7.49 -27.07
N ASP A 161 0.27 -7.07 -26.89
CA ASP A 161 1.38 -7.38 -27.80
C ASP A 161 2.16 -8.57 -27.24
N LYS A 162 1.91 -9.76 -27.80
CA LYS A 162 2.54 -11.00 -27.34
C LYS A 162 4.02 -11.11 -27.72
N GLU A 163 4.43 -10.46 -28.80
CA GLU A 163 5.80 -10.48 -29.26
C GLU A 163 6.70 -9.67 -28.29
N SER A 164 6.26 -8.47 -27.94
CA SER A 164 6.96 -7.63 -26.95
C SER A 164 6.61 -7.95 -25.51
N ARG A 165 5.66 -8.86 -25.24
CA ARG A 165 5.11 -9.16 -23.90
C ARG A 165 4.69 -7.91 -23.17
N SER A 166 3.79 -7.15 -23.76
CA SER A 166 3.27 -5.89 -23.23
C SER A 166 1.77 -5.81 -23.42
N ALA A 167 1.10 -5.02 -22.59
CA ALA A 167 -0.31 -4.70 -22.78
C ALA A 167 -0.60 -3.24 -22.46
N ARG A 168 -1.48 -2.61 -23.25
CA ARG A 168 -2.09 -1.32 -22.94
C ARG A 168 -3.36 -1.56 -22.14
N ILE A 169 -3.42 -0.99 -20.95
CA ILE A 169 -4.40 -1.34 -19.94
C ILE A 169 -4.98 -0.06 -19.33
N GLN A 170 -6.30 -0.03 -19.14
CA GLN A 170 -6.98 1.05 -18.43
C GLN A 170 -6.70 1.00 -16.93
N ALA A 171 -6.53 2.16 -16.32
CA ALA A 171 -6.01 2.32 -14.98
C ALA A 171 -6.96 1.86 -13.85
N GLY A 172 -8.25 1.78 -14.11
CA GLY A 172 -9.28 1.35 -13.15
C GLY A 172 -9.44 -0.16 -12.99
N ILE A 173 -8.70 -0.99 -13.77
CA ILE A 173 -8.79 -2.44 -13.67
C ILE A 173 -8.25 -2.93 -12.33
N LEU A 174 -9.00 -3.81 -11.66
CA LEU A 174 -8.58 -4.46 -10.42
C LEU A 174 -7.59 -5.60 -10.68
N GLY A 175 -6.71 -5.87 -9.71
CA GLY A 175 -5.73 -6.94 -9.82
C GLY A 175 -6.29 -8.30 -10.21
N PRO A 176 -7.35 -8.83 -9.57
CA PRO A 176 -7.96 -10.11 -9.94
C PRO A 176 -8.48 -10.15 -11.36
N ASP A 177 -9.13 -9.09 -11.83
CA ASP A 177 -9.69 -9.03 -13.20
C ASP A 177 -8.57 -8.97 -14.23
N LEU A 178 -7.55 -8.15 -13.99
CA LEU A 178 -6.34 -8.07 -14.82
C LEU A 178 -5.67 -9.44 -14.99
N GLU A 179 -5.38 -10.12 -13.88
CA GLU A 179 -4.71 -11.42 -13.92
C GLU A 179 -5.61 -12.53 -14.52
N ALA A 180 -6.94 -12.44 -14.33
CA ALA A 180 -7.89 -13.37 -14.94
C ALA A 180 -7.91 -13.22 -16.47
N ASP A 181 -7.86 -12.00 -16.99
CA ASP A 181 -7.82 -11.73 -18.41
C ASP A 181 -6.47 -12.12 -19.04
N LEU A 182 -5.35 -11.72 -18.42
CA LEU A 182 -4.01 -12.10 -18.88
C LEU A 182 -3.79 -13.62 -18.87
N LYS A 183 -4.41 -14.33 -17.93
CA LYS A 183 -4.34 -15.80 -17.85
C LYS A 183 -4.90 -16.48 -19.10
N LYS A 184 -5.91 -15.92 -19.75
CA LYS A 184 -6.50 -16.46 -20.99
C LYS A 184 -5.48 -16.49 -22.13
N GLU A 185 -4.51 -15.57 -22.08
CA GLU A 185 -3.42 -15.43 -23.04
C GLU A 185 -2.11 -16.11 -22.59
N ASN A 186 -2.16 -16.89 -21.49
CA ASN A 186 -1.01 -17.51 -20.81
C ASN A 186 0.04 -16.50 -20.32
N LEU A 187 -0.38 -15.25 -20.07
CA LEU A 187 0.46 -14.15 -19.58
C LEU A 187 0.11 -13.78 -18.13
N THR A 188 0.97 -13.01 -17.51
CA THR A 188 0.80 -12.44 -16.16
C THR A 188 1.62 -11.17 -16.04
N MET A 189 1.16 -10.22 -15.22
CA MET A 189 1.98 -9.06 -14.85
C MET A 189 2.92 -9.38 -13.70
N ARG A 190 2.57 -10.35 -12.84
CA ARG A 190 3.34 -10.75 -11.64
C ARG A 190 3.49 -9.65 -10.58
N HIS A 191 2.62 -8.67 -10.58
CA HIS A 191 2.59 -7.63 -9.54
C HIS A 191 1.43 -7.90 -8.57
N TYR A 192 1.76 -8.31 -7.34
CA TYR A 192 0.77 -8.70 -6.32
C TYR A 192 1.03 -7.93 -5.01
N PRO A 193 0.60 -6.66 -4.90
CA PRO A 193 0.62 -5.96 -3.62
C PRO A 193 -0.33 -6.64 -2.62
N GLN A 194 -0.17 -6.38 -1.31
CA GLN A 194 -1.06 -6.94 -0.29
C GLN A 194 -2.52 -6.55 -0.52
N SER A 195 -2.75 -5.38 -1.10
CA SER A 195 -4.07 -4.86 -1.48
C SER A 195 -4.61 -5.39 -2.81
N PHE A 196 -3.99 -6.39 -3.43
CA PHE A 196 -4.26 -6.86 -4.80
C PHE A 196 -5.74 -7.00 -5.15
N GLU A 197 -6.57 -7.56 -4.24
CA GLU A 197 -8.01 -7.76 -4.48
C GLU A 197 -8.79 -6.45 -4.64
N PHE A 198 -8.32 -5.37 -4.02
CA PHE A 198 -9.06 -4.11 -3.92
C PHE A 198 -8.29 -2.92 -4.47
N SER A 199 -7.18 -3.13 -5.14
CA SER A 199 -6.36 -2.07 -5.74
C SER A 199 -6.32 -2.17 -7.26
N THR A 200 -6.12 -1.02 -7.90
CA THR A 200 -6.15 -0.88 -9.35
C THR A 200 -4.78 -0.59 -9.92
N LEU A 201 -4.59 -0.87 -11.21
CA LEU A 201 -3.35 -0.57 -11.92
C LEU A 201 -2.93 0.90 -11.77
N GLY A 202 -3.85 1.85 -11.98
CA GLY A 202 -3.54 3.28 -11.83
C GLY A 202 -3.13 3.65 -10.41
N GLY A 203 -3.76 3.03 -9.41
CA GLY A 203 -3.36 3.18 -8.01
C GLY A 203 -1.95 2.67 -7.76
N TRP A 204 -1.57 1.51 -8.30
CA TRP A 204 -0.20 0.98 -8.17
C TRP A 204 0.84 1.92 -8.76
N ILE A 205 0.59 2.46 -9.97
CA ILE A 205 1.50 3.40 -10.64
C ILE A 205 1.60 4.72 -9.86
N ALA A 206 0.46 5.27 -9.46
CA ALA A 206 0.40 6.53 -8.72
C ALA A 206 1.13 6.48 -7.37
N THR A 207 1.22 5.29 -6.74
CA THR A 207 1.83 5.12 -5.41
C THR A 207 3.19 4.43 -5.42
N ARG A 208 3.74 4.07 -6.58
CA ARG A 208 4.97 3.27 -6.71
C ARG A 208 4.92 1.98 -5.90
N SER A 209 3.79 1.28 -5.96
CA SER A 209 3.55 0.12 -5.11
C SER A 209 4.58 -1.00 -5.31
N GLY A 210 4.94 -1.67 -4.21
CA GLY A 210 5.73 -2.90 -4.21
C GLY A 210 4.85 -4.14 -4.28
N GLY A 211 5.29 -5.17 -5.00
CA GLY A 211 4.58 -6.43 -5.14
C GLY A 211 5.08 -7.51 -4.18
N HIS A 212 4.25 -8.56 -4.01
CA HIS A 212 4.60 -9.71 -3.17
C HIS A 212 5.76 -10.55 -3.73
N TYR A 213 5.86 -10.63 -5.06
CA TYR A 213 6.86 -11.45 -5.76
C TYR A 213 8.06 -10.65 -6.27
N ALA A 214 8.35 -9.52 -5.63
CA ALA A 214 9.30 -8.57 -6.16
C ALA A 214 10.67 -8.64 -5.46
N THR A 215 11.58 -9.42 -6.01
CA THR A 215 13.02 -9.27 -5.75
C THR A 215 13.80 -8.85 -7.00
N LEU A 216 13.28 -9.08 -8.19
CA LEU A 216 13.84 -8.62 -9.45
C LEU A 216 13.12 -7.36 -9.95
N TYR A 217 11.79 -7.37 -9.98
CA TYR A 217 10.94 -6.23 -10.33
C TYR A 217 10.22 -5.78 -9.06
N THR A 218 10.90 -4.97 -8.23
CA THR A 218 10.44 -4.66 -6.87
C THR A 218 9.30 -3.67 -6.80
N HIS A 219 9.29 -2.72 -7.70
CA HIS A 219 8.26 -1.68 -7.80
C HIS A 219 7.54 -1.76 -9.14
N ILE A 220 6.33 -1.23 -9.16
CA ILE A 220 5.56 -1.08 -10.40
C ILE A 220 6.31 -0.32 -11.48
N ASP A 221 7.25 0.54 -11.09
CA ASP A 221 8.16 1.31 -11.97
C ASP A 221 8.85 0.43 -13.02
N ASP A 222 9.22 -0.82 -12.63
CA ASP A 222 9.95 -1.75 -13.49
C ASP A 222 9.06 -2.38 -14.56
N PHE A 223 7.74 -2.29 -14.38
CA PHE A 223 6.75 -2.82 -15.34
C PHE A 223 6.18 -1.76 -16.27
N VAL A 224 6.26 -0.47 -15.91
CA VAL A 224 5.71 0.61 -16.73
C VAL A 224 6.59 0.85 -17.95
N GLU A 225 5.97 0.78 -19.13
CA GLU A 225 6.60 1.15 -20.42
C GLU A 225 6.16 2.52 -20.90
N SER A 226 4.91 2.90 -20.64
CA SER A 226 4.36 4.24 -20.89
C SER A 226 3.15 4.52 -20.02
N THR A 227 2.84 5.80 -19.83
CA THR A 227 1.66 6.25 -19.10
C THR A 227 0.87 7.28 -19.90
N ARG A 228 -0.45 7.29 -19.71
CA ARG A 228 -1.37 8.33 -20.18
C ARG A 228 -2.10 8.91 -18.99
N MET A 229 -1.98 10.23 -18.80
CA MET A 229 -2.54 10.96 -17.67
C MET A 229 -3.32 12.17 -18.17
N VAL A 230 -4.56 12.33 -17.73
CA VAL A 230 -5.37 13.53 -17.94
C VAL A 230 -5.08 14.51 -16.80
N THR A 231 -4.75 15.74 -17.17
CA THR A 231 -4.50 16.85 -16.25
C THR A 231 -5.45 18.01 -16.55
N PRO A 232 -5.66 18.96 -15.64
CA PRO A 232 -6.43 20.18 -15.95
C PRO A 232 -5.92 20.96 -17.15
N SER A 233 -4.61 20.89 -17.47
CA SER A 233 -4.02 21.58 -18.61
C SER A 233 -3.94 20.75 -19.90
N GLY A 234 -4.46 19.51 -19.90
CA GLY A 234 -4.45 18.62 -21.06
C GLY A 234 -3.88 17.24 -20.76
N VAL A 235 -3.62 16.45 -21.80
CA VAL A 235 -3.15 15.08 -21.69
C VAL A 235 -1.62 15.01 -21.74
N LEU A 236 -1.03 14.35 -20.73
CA LEU A 236 0.38 13.97 -20.71
C LEU A 236 0.48 12.48 -21.06
N GLU A 237 1.04 12.17 -22.22
CA GLU A 237 1.23 10.80 -22.68
C GLU A 237 2.70 10.57 -23.06
N SER A 238 3.28 9.51 -22.53
CA SER A 238 4.61 9.07 -22.91
C SER A 238 4.54 8.01 -24.02
N ARG A 239 5.68 7.78 -24.68
CA ARG A 239 5.76 6.83 -25.79
C ARG A 239 6.12 5.44 -25.27
N ARG A 240 5.40 4.41 -25.70
CA ARG A 240 5.78 3.01 -25.46
C ARG A 240 7.01 2.66 -26.30
N LEU A 241 8.15 2.60 -25.64
CA LEU A 241 9.43 2.25 -26.27
C LEU A 241 10.31 1.48 -25.27
N PRO A 242 11.24 0.63 -25.72
CA PRO A 242 12.29 0.11 -24.85
C PRO A 242 13.06 1.25 -24.18
N GLY A 243 13.76 0.97 -23.07
CA GLY A 243 14.50 1.97 -22.33
C GLY A 243 15.27 2.94 -23.22
N SER A 244 15.05 4.24 -23.04
CA SER A 244 15.65 5.30 -23.85
C SER A 244 16.51 6.21 -22.98
N GLY A 245 17.68 6.60 -23.52
CA GLY A 245 18.56 7.63 -22.94
C GLY A 245 18.28 9.05 -23.47
N ALA A 246 17.14 9.29 -24.10
CA ALA A 246 16.79 10.59 -24.70
C ALA A 246 16.25 11.58 -23.64
N GLY A 247 17.07 11.96 -22.69
CA GLY A 247 16.75 12.89 -21.62
C GLY A 247 15.95 12.26 -20.44
N PRO A 248 15.41 13.08 -19.54
CA PRO A 248 14.57 12.59 -18.42
C PRO A 248 13.32 11.89 -18.93
N SER A 249 12.97 10.74 -18.32
CA SER A 249 11.75 10.00 -18.67
C SER A 249 10.51 10.73 -18.16
N PRO A 250 9.50 11.02 -19.02
CA PRO A 250 8.23 11.60 -18.58
C PRO A 250 7.44 10.66 -17.66
N ASP A 251 7.62 9.34 -17.79
CA ASP A 251 6.95 8.37 -16.93
C ASP A 251 7.34 8.54 -15.47
N ARG A 252 8.60 8.90 -15.20
CA ARG A 252 9.12 9.11 -13.84
C ARG A 252 8.51 10.33 -13.14
N LEU A 253 7.86 11.23 -13.86
CA LEU A 253 7.05 12.30 -13.29
C LEU A 253 5.66 11.81 -12.90
N THR A 254 5.09 10.89 -13.69
CA THR A 254 3.76 10.32 -13.47
C THR A 254 3.77 9.25 -12.37
N ILE A 255 4.78 8.37 -12.40
CA ILE A 255 4.95 7.29 -11.43
C ILE A 255 5.25 7.90 -10.05
N GLY A 256 4.43 7.58 -9.05
CA GLY A 256 4.57 8.11 -7.69
C GLY A 256 4.01 9.52 -7.51
N SER A 257 3.25 10.04 -8.48
CA SER A 257 2.60 11.37 -8.38
C SER A 257 1.41 11.41 -7.43
N GLU A 258 0.92 10.29 -6.97
CA GLU A 258 -0.20 10.17 -6.02
C GLU A 258 -1.44 11.02 -6.40
N GLY A 259 -1.65 11.23 -7.69
CA GLY A 259 -2.78 12.00 -8.21
C GLY A 259 -2.67 13.52 -8.13
N ILE A 260 -1.54 14.07 -7.66
CA ILE A 260 -1.37 15.53 -7.55
C ILE A 260 -1.20 16.25 -8.90
N LEU A 261 -0.79 15.53 -9.94
CA LEU A 261 -0.56 16.08 -11.27
C LEU A 261 -1.73 15.86 -12.23
N GLY A 262 -2.56 14.87 -11.96
CA GLY A 262 -3.66 14.45 -12.83
C GLY A 262 -4.13 13.04 -12.53
N VAL A 263 -4.94 12.49 -13.42
CA VAL A 263 -5.54 11.15 -13.32
C VAL A 263 -4.92 10.26 -14.38
N ILE A 264 -4.24 9.19 -13.95
CA ILE A 264 -3.73 8.16 -14.86
C ILE A 264 -4.94 7.39 -15.40
N THR A 265 -5.12 7.40 -16.72
CA THR A 265 -6.24 6.72 -17.39
C THR A 265 -5.83 5.41 -18.03
N GLU A 266 -4.59 5.32 -18.53
CA GLU A 266 -4.05 4.13 -19.17
C GLU A 266 -2.53 4.02 -18.93
N ALA A 267 -2.02 2.79 -19.05
CA ALA A 267 -0.60 2.53 -19.09
C ALA A 267 -0.28 1.32 -20.00
N SER A 268 0.89 1.35 -20.64
CA SER A 268 1.47 0.17 -21.26
C SER A 268 2.37 -0.52 -20.24
N MET A 269 2.10 -1.80 -20.00
CA MET A 269 2.72 -2.57 -18.93
C MET A 269 3.46 -3.78 -19.48
N ARG A 270 4.67 -4.00 -18.98
CA ARG A 270 5.47 -5.20 -19.26
C ARG A 270 4.80 -6.43 -18.66
N LEU A 271 4.71 -7.50 -19.44
CA LEU A 271 4.15 -8.78 -19.06
C LEU A 271 5.24 -9.86 -19.01
N GLN A 272 4.88 -11.00 -18.44
CA GLN A 272 5.71 -12.19 -18.36
C GLN A 272 4.89 -13.43 -18.74
N ASP A 273 5.59 -14.47 -19.21
CA ASP A 273 4.96 -15.79 -19.33
C ASP A 273 4.65 -16.35 -17.95
N ARG A 274 3.57 -17.10 -17.82
CA ARG A 274 3.17 -17.69 -16.52
C ARG A 274 4.16 -18.77 -16.10
N PRO A 275 4.72 -18.67 -14.87
CA PRO A 275 5.69 -19.64 -14.40
C PRO A 275 5.07 -21.02 -14.20
N THR A 276 5.73 -22.04 -14.74
CA THR A 276 5.39 -23.46 -14.63
C THR A 276 6.34 -24.22 -13.72
N PHE A 277 7.59 -23.77 -13.61
CA PHE A 277 8.60 -24.31 -12.70
C PHE A 277 8.64 -23.50 -11.41
N ARG A 278 8.66 -24.17 -10.27
CA ARG A 278 8.75 -23.56 -8.95
C ARG A 278 9.60 -24.39 -8.02
N ALA A 279 10.44 -23.72 -7.24
CA ALA A 279 11.23 -24.33 -6.17
C ALA A 279 11.19 -23.38 -4.96
N SER A 280 10.84 -23.88 -3.77
CA SER A 280 10.70 -23.04 -2.57
C SER A 280 10.95 -23.81 -1.30
N THR A 281 11.44 -23.12 -0.27
CA THR A 281 11.61 -23.63 1.09
C THR A 281 11.65 -22.47 2.08
N SER A 282 11.72 -22.80 3.38
CA SER A 282 12.04 -21.86 4.47
C SER A 282 13.31 -22.31 5.18
N VAL A 283 14.08 -21.32 5.65
CA VAL A 283 15.33 -21.51 6.40
C VAL A 283 15.19 -20.84 7.74
N GLU A 284 15.60 -21.53 8.81
CA GLU A 284 15.57 -21.05 10.17
C GLU A 284 16.95 -20.56 10.61
N PHE A 285 16.98 -19.43 11.31
CA PHE A 285 18.20 -18.86 11.90
C PHE A 285 17.99 -18.60 13.39
N THR A 286 19.01 -18.90 14.19
CA THR A 286 19.01 -18.57 15.62
C THR A 286 19.42 -17.12 15.85
N ASP A 287 20.37 -16.63 15.06
CA ASP A 287 20.87 -15.26 15.13
C ASP A 287 20.34 -14.42 13.97
N TYR A 288 19.80 -13.23 14.28
CA TYR A 288 19.23 -12.34 13.27
C TYR A 288 20.27 -11.73 12.34
N LYS A 289 21.50 -11.53 12.83
CA LYS A 289 22.61 -11.02 12.03
C LYS A 289 23.05 -12.03 10.96
N ASP A 290 23.07 -13.32 11.31
CA ASP A 290 23.34 -14.39 10.35
C ASP A 290 22.28 -14.44 9.27
N ALA A 291 21.00 -14.33 9.65
CA ALA A 291 19.88 -14.24 8.71
C ALA A 291 20.01 -13.04 7.76
N LEU A 292 20.37 -11.86 8.27
CA LEU A 292 20.60 -10.67 7.45
C LEU A 292 21.80 -10.82 6.51
N ASN A 293 22.88 -11.48 6.94
CA ASN A 293 24.04 -11.76 6.11
C ASN A 293 23.68 -12.71 4.95
N ALA A 294 22.94 -13.78 5.23
CA ALA A 294 22.45 -14.69 4.20
C ALA A 294 21.56 -13.95 3.18
N LEU A 295 20.59 -13.15 3.66
CA LEU A 295 19.71 -12.36 2.82
C LEU A 295 20.51 -11.39 1.91
N ARG A 296 21.52 -10.70 2.46
CA ARG A 296 22.40 -9.81 1.69
C ARG A 296 23.15 -10.57 0.58
N GLN A 297 23.78 -11.68 0.93
CA GLN A 297 24.56 -12.48 -0.03
C GLN A 297 23.67 -13.03 -1.15
N ILE A 298 22.43 -13.48 -0.84
CA ILE A 298 21.47 -13.91 -1.84
C ILE A 298 21.06 -12.73 -2.73
N SER A 299 20.78 -11.54 -2.16
CA SER A 299 20.40 -10.34 -2.92
C SER A 299 21.51 -9.85 -3.87
N GLN A 300 22.78 -10.09 -3.50
CA GLN A 300 23.97 -9.72 -4.27
C GLN A 300 24.46 -10.81 -5.24
N SER A 301 23.89 -12.02 -5.16
CA SER A 301 24.37 -13.20 -5.91
C SER A 301 23.97 -13.24 -7.38
N GLY A 302 22.98 -12.44 -7.80
CA GLY A 302 22.39 -12.54 -9.14
C GLY A 302 21.42 -13.72 -9.32
N LEU A 303 21.03 -14.41 -8.23
CA LEU A 303 20.07 -15.53 -8.29
C LEU A 303 18.62 -15.09 -8.55
N PHE A 304 18.27 -13.88 -8.14
CA PHE A 304 16.94 -13.27 -8.31
C PHE A 304 15.77 -14.16 -7.88
N PRO A 305 15.66 -14.54 -6.59
CA PRO A 305 14.51 -15.28 -6.11
C PRO A 305 13.20 -14.49 -6.33
N ALA A 306 12.14 -15.19 -6.69
CA ALA A 306 10.81 -14.61 -6.85
C ALA A 306 10.20 -14.17 -5.51
N ASN A 307 10.58 -14.84 -4.41
CA ASN A 307 10.28 -14.44 -3.05
C ASN A 307 11.55 -14.63 -2.19
N CYS A 308 11.89 -13.62 -1.38
CA CYS A 308 13.01 -13.66 -0.46
C CYS A 308 12.68 -12.76 0.74
N ARG A 309 12.08 -13.36 1.79
CA ARG A 309 11.54 -12.61 2.93
C ARG A 309 12.06 -13.12 4.24
N LEU A 310 12.60 -12.22 5.03
CA LEU A 310 13.07 -12.51 6.38
C LEU A 310 12.05 -12.01 7.41
N LEU A 311 11.57 -12.91 8.25
CA LEU A 311 10.73 -12.63 9.41
C LEU A 311 11.60 -12.66 10.66
N ASP A 312 11.52 -11.64 11.51
CA ASP A 312 12.08 -11.79 12.86
C ASP A 312 11.23 -12.79 13.68
N SER A 313 11.75 -13.26 14.80
CA SER A 313 11.08 -14.29 15.60
C SER A 313 9.71 -13.85 16.10
N SER A 314 9.52 -12.56 16.40
CA SER A 314 8.23 -11.99 16.82
C SER A 314 7.21 -11.95 15.67
N GLU A 315 7.66 -11.57 14.47
CA GLU A 315 6.82 -11.58 13.26
C GLU A 315 6.44 -13.02 12.87
N ALA A 316 7.37 -13.98 13.04
CA ALA A 316 7.11 -15.41 12.79
C ALA A 316 5.99 -15.94 13.70
N VAL A 317 6.01 -15.61 15.00
CA VAL A 317 4.92 -15.97 15.94
C VAL A 317 3.60 -15.31 15.54
N MET A 318 3.64 -14.02 15.25
CA MET A 318 2.41 -13.25 14.94
C MET A 318 1.66 -13.84 13.74
N ASN A 319 2.40 -14.37 12.77
CA ASN A 319 1.86 -14.96 11.55
C ASN A 319 1.72 -16.49 11.59
N GLY A 320 1.97 -17.14 12.73
CA GLY A 320 1.87 -18.58 12.86
C GLY A 320 2.90 -19.37 12.04
N ALA A 321 4.03 -18.74 11.70
CA ALA A 321 5.11 -19.33 10.93
C ALA A 321 6.20 -19.95 11.81
N GLY A 322 6.21 -19.69 13.13
CA GLY A 322 7.17 -20.21 14.10
C GLY A 322 6.70 -20.03 15.55
N ASP A 323 7.49 -20.54 16.48
CA ASP A 323 7.24 -20.51 17.93
C ASP A 323 7.92 -19.33 18.67
N GLY A 324 8.66 -18.51 17.95
CA GLY A 324 9.40 -17.36 18.49
C GLY A 324 10.86 -17.64 18.84
N SER A 325 11.33 -18.88 18.70
CA SER A 325 12.72 -19.26 18.97
C SER A 325 13.66 -18.97 17.80
N LYS A 326 13.12 -18.80 16.59
CA LYS A 326 13.88 -18.66 15.33
C LYS A 326 13.40 -17.50 14.49
N HIS A 327 14.32 -16.96 13.68
CA HIS A 327 14.06 -16.07 12.55
C HIS A 327 13.87 -16.93 11.30
N ILE A 328 12.97 -16.55 10.40
CA ILE A 328 12.59 -17.39 9.26
C ILE A 328 12.81 -16.64 7.95
N LEU A 329 13.66 -17.20 7.07
CA LEU A 329 13.85 -16.73 5.71
C LEU A 329 13.02 -17.61 4.76
N ILE A 330 12.08 -17.01 4.06
CA ILE A 330 11.24 -17.67 3.04
C ILE A 330 11.88 -17.43 1.67
N LEU A 331 12.22 -18.53 0.98
CA LEU A 331 12.81 -18.51 -0.35
C LEU A 331 11.90 -19.18 -1.37
N ALA A 332 11.71 -18.55 -2.53
CA ALA A 332 11.05 -19.16 -3.67
C ALA A 332 11.64 -18.67 -4.98
N PHE A 333 11.80 -19.60 -5.91
CA PHE A 333 12.22 -19.36 -7.28
C PHE A 333 11.16 -19.86 -8.24
N GLU A 334 11.00 -19.19 -9.37
CA GLU A 334 10.07 -19.61 -10.41
C GLU A 334 10.57 -19.24 -11.81
N SER A 335 10.11 -19.98 -12.80
CA SER A 335 10.41 -19.73 -14.21
C SER A 335 9.29 -20.29 -15.09
N ALA A 336 9.07 -19.67 -16.22
CA ALA A 336 8.22 -20.22 -17.29
C ALA A 336 8.98 -21.18 -18.20
N ASP A 337 10.32 -21.15 -18.18
CA ASP A 337 11.18 -21.77 -19.20
C ASP A 337 11.96 -23.00 -18.67
N HIS A 338 12.52 -22.92 -17.45
CA HIS A 338 13.41 -23.97 -16.96
C HIS A 338 13.28 -24.21 -15.45
N ASP A 339 13.76 -25.38 -14.99
CA ASP A 339 13.79 -25.76 -13.59
C ASP A 339 14.68 -24.82 -12.75
N LYS A 340 14.28 -24.54 -11.49
CA LYS A 340 14.93 -23.61 -10.57
C LYS A 340 15.57 -24.28 -9.35
N THR A 341 15.66 -25.62 -9.34
CA THR A 341 16.27 -26.37 -8.23
C THR A 341 17.73 -25.98 -8.00
N ALA A 342 18.50 -25.80 -9.08
CA ALA A 342 19.90 -25.37 -8.95
C ALA A 342 20.03 -23.97 -8.32
N SER A 343 19.14 -23.03 -8.66
CA SER A 343 19.12 -21.70 -8.07
C SER A 343 18.76 -21.75 -6.58
N LEU A 344 17.77 -22.57 -6.21
CA LEU A 344 17.40 -22.79 -4.81
C LEU A 344 18.55 -23.42 -4.03
N ASN A 345 19.19 -24.47 -4.55
CA ASN A 345 20.32 -25.13 -3.88
C ASN A 345 21.46 -24.14 -3.61
N ARG A 346 21.81 -23.29 -4.59
CA ARG A 346 22.84 -22.26 -4.37
C ARG A 346 22.44 -21.26 -3.27
N ALA A 347 21.18 -20.84 -3.20
CA ALA A 347 20.70 -19.99 -2.12
C ALA A 347 20.75 -20.69 -0.76
N LEU A 348 20.49 -22.01 -0.71
CA LEU A 348 20.56 -22.82 0.50
C LEU A 348 22.01 -23.01 0.98
N GLU A 349 22.98 -23.18 0.07
CA GLU A 349 24.42 -23.16 0.41
C GLU A 349 24.80 -21.85 1.11
N ILE A 350 24.38 -20.70 0.56
CA ILE A 350 24.61 -19.39 1.18
C ILE A 350 23.97 -19.31 2.58
N CYS A 351 22.77 -19.87 2.74
CA CYS A 351 22.13 -19.93 4.06
C CYS A 351 22.92 -20.80 5.04
N SER A 352 23.41 -21.98 4.61
CA SER A 352 24.23 -22.88 5.45
C SER A 352 25.55 -22.23 5.87
N ASP A 353 26.22 -21.52 4.96
CA ASP A 353 27.44 -20.78 5.25
C ASP A 353 27.22 -19.67 6.31
N ASN A 354 25.97 -19.28 6.53
CA ASN A 354 25.54 -18.32 7.56
C ASN A 354 24.71 -18.98 8.69
N ASN A 355 24.96 -20.24 9.02
CA ASN A 355 24.33 -20.99 10.12
C ASN A 355 22.82 -21.21 9.97
N GLY A 356 22.27 -21.11 8.76
CA GLY A 356 20.86 -21.38 8.45
C GLY A 356 20.56 -22.89 8.47
N LEU A 357 19.42 -23.26 9.05
CA LEU A 357 18.93 -24.63 9.12
C LEU A 357 17.67 -24.78 8.26
N TYR A 358 17.59 -25.83 7.46
CA TYR A 358 16.43 -26.12 6.63
C TYR A 358 16.22 -27.63 6.47
N GLU A 359 14.98 -28.00 6.17
CA GLU A 359 14.68 -29.35 5.70
C GLU A 359 14.93 -29.43 4.20
N GLU A 360 15.51 -30.55 3.75
CA GLU A 360 15.74 -30.78 2.32
C GLU A 360 14.43 -30.64 1.53
N PRO A 361 14.41 -29.84 0.46
CA PRO A 361 13.22 -29.64 -0.33
C PRO A 361 12.75 -30.97 -0.95
N ASP A 362 11.52 -31.40 -0.67
CA ASP A 362 10.93 -32.59 -1.27
C ASP A 362 10.55 -32.28 -2.75
N SER A 363 11.36 -32.78 -3.67
CA SER A 363 11.18 -32.62 -5.12
C SER A 363 9.82 -33.14 -5.64
N ASN A 364 9.12 -33.97 -4.87
CA ASN A 364 7.83 -34.55 -5.23
C ASN A 364 6.64 -33.71 -4.78
N LYS A 365 6.83 -32.71 -3.93
CA LYS A 365 5.76 -31.81 -3.48
C LYS A 365 5.60 -30.61 -4.41
N LYS A 366 4.72 -30.73 -5.40
CA LYS A 366 4.37 -29.62 -6.32
C LYS A 366 3.85 -28.34 -5.64
N ASP A 367 3.41 -28.42 -4.37
CA ASP A 367 2.81 -27.34 -3.59
C ASP A 367 3.60 -26.97 -2.30
N ALA A 368 4.91 -27.24 -2.23
CA ALA A 368 5.74 -26.93 -1.06
C ALA A 368 5.62 -25.46 -0.60
N HIS A 369 5.36 -24.53 -1.53
CA HIS A 369 5.14 -23.11 -1.22
C HIS A 369 3.79 -22.80 -0.53
N ARG A 370 2.90 -23.80 -0.39
CA ARG A 370 1.57 -23.67 0.26
C ARG A 370 1.49 -24.40 1.59
N THR A 371 2.54 -25.10 2.01
CA THR A 371 2.57 -25.91 3.24
C THR A 371 3.66 -25.41 4.19
N GLY A 372 3.61 -25.81 5.47
CA GLY A 372 4.57 -25.42 6.49
C GLY A 372 4.58 -23.92 6.79
N SER A 373 5.68 -23.41 7.32
CA SER A 373 5.87 -22.01 7.73
C SER A 373 5.60 -21.02 6.58
N SER A 374 6.02 -21.35 5.36
CA SER A 374 5.79 -20.54 4.16
C SER A 374 4.30 -20.44 3.81
N GLY A 375 3.56 -21.55 3.87
CA GLY A 375 2.13 -21.58 3.61
C GLY A 375 1.32 -20.85 4.68
N ASN A 376 1.66 -21.05 5.95
CA ASN A 376 1.03 -20.37 7.08
C ASN A 376 1.24 -18.85 6.98
N TRP A 377 2.48 -18.43 6.76
CA TRP A 377 2.79 -17.01 6.60
C TRP A 377 2.02 -16.38 5.44
N ARG A 378 1.98 -17.03 4.27
CA ARG A 378 1.23 -16.54 3.11
C ARG A 378 -0.25 -16.36 3.41
N SER A 379 -0.86 -17.36 4.05
CA SER A 379 -2.29 -17.30 4.42
C SER A 379 -2.57 -16.17 5.41
N SER A 380 -1.71 -16.01 6.42
CA SER A 380 -1.81 -14.92 7.40
C SER A 380 -1.58 -13.56 6.77
N PHE A 381 -0.60 -13.42 5.88
CA PHE A 381 -0.30 -12.18 5.16
C PHE A 381 -1.50 -11.67 4.35
N ILE A 382 -2.17 -12.55 3.60
CA ILE A 382 -3.34 -12.19 2.80
C ILE A 382 -4.52 -11.81 3.70
N LYS A 383 -4.69 -12.51 4.84
CA LYS A 383 -5.81 -12.29 5.76
C LYS A 383 -5.59 -11.15 6.77
N ALA A 384 -4.34 -10.73 7.00
CA ALA A 384 -4.03 -9.71 8.02
C ALA A 384 -4.87 -8.42 7.91
N PRO A 385 -5.10 -7.83 6.72
CA PRO A 385 -5.94 -6.65 6.60
C PRO A 385 -7.39 -6.85 7.04
N TYR A 386 -7.93 -8.07 6.90
CA TYR A 386 -9.32 -8.40 7.26
C TYR A 386 -9.56 -8.45 8.77
N PHE A 387 -8.50 -8.62 9.57
CA PHE A 387 -8.62 -8.66 11.03
C PHE A 387 -8.43 -7.29 11.68
N ARG A 388 -7.87 -6.32 10.95
CA ARG A 388 -7.47 -5.03 11.54
C ARG A 388 -8.63 -4.28 12.19
N GLU A 389 -9.81 -4.20 11.57
CA GLU A 389 -10.94 -3.53 12.17
C GLU A 389 -11.45 -4.20 13.46
N SER A 390 -11.29 -5.51 13.60
CA SER A 390 -11.63 -6.21 14.86
C SER A 390 -10.71 -5.78 16.01
N PHE A 391 -9.43 -5.55 15.73
CA PHE A 391 -8.50 -4.98 16.70
C PHE A 391 -8.83 -3.51 16.99
N THR A 392 -9.09 -2.71 15.96
CA THR A 392 -9.41 -1.28 16.10
C THR A 392 -10.69 -1.07 16.92
N ARG A 393 -11.72 -1.90 16.74
CA ARG A 393 -12.96 -1.87 17.55
C ARG A 393 -12.72 -2.03 19.05
N ARG A 394 -11.61 -2.65 19.44
CA ARG A 394 -11.18 -2.94 20.81
C ARG A 394 -10.14 -1.96 21.34
N GLY A 395 -9.94 -0.85 20.65
CA GLY A 395 -8.97 0.16 21.06
C GLY A 395 -7.51 -0.22 20.76
N ILE A 396 -7.29 -1.21 19.87
CA ILE A 396 -5.94 -1.56 19.46
C ILE A 396 -5.57 -0.77 18.20
N ILE A 397 -4.57 0.06 18.36
CA ILE A 397 -3.87 0.73 17.26
C ILE A 397 -2.93 -0.32 16.66
N GLN A 398 -3.37 -0.97 15.59
CA GLN A 398 -2.51 -1.84 14.79
C GLN A 398 -2.18 -1.13 13.49
N ASP A 399 -0.94 -0.71 13.36
CA ASP A 399 -0.47 0.00 12.16
C ASP A 399 0.94 -0.44 11.81
N THR A 400 1.42 0.06 10.68
CA THR A 400 2.71 -0.29 10.12
C THR A 400 3.47 0.97 9.72
N PHE A 401 4.78 0.85 9.72
CA PHE A 401 5.66 1.77 9.02
C PHE A 401 6.74 0.97 8.32
N GLU A 402 7.21 1.47 7.23
CA GLU A 402 8.19 0.81 6.40
C GLU A 402 9.20 1.84 5.88
N THR A 403 10.41 1.39 5.68
CA THR A 403 11.54 2.27 5.38
C THR A 403 12.55 1.55 4.50
N SER A 404 13.64 2.20 4.15
CA SER A 404 14.76 1.57 3.48
C SER A 404 16.09 2.01 4.10
N ILE A 405 17.09 1.12 4.07
CA ILE A 405 18.42 1.36 4.62
C ILE A 405 19.47 0.53 3.88
N THR A 406 20.71 1.01 3.82
CA THR A 406 21.84 0.29 3.24
C THR A 406 22.30 -0.89 4.12
N TRP A 407 22.94 -1.89 3.51
CA TRP A 407 23.37 -3.11 4.20
C TRP A 407 24.31 -2.87 5.38
N GLU A 408 25.22 -1.91 5.27
CA GLU A 408 26.19 -1.60 6.33
C GLU A 408 25.52 -1.21 7.66
N ARG A 409 24.32 -0.61 7.57
CA ARG A 409 23.56 -0.13 8.73
C ARG A 409 22.39 -1.04 9.09
N ALA A 410 22.08 -2.04 8.30
CA ALA A 410 20.84 -2.82 8.40
C ALA A 410 20.57 -3.36 9.81
N HIS A 411 21.54 -4.07 10.42
CA HIS A 411 21.36 -4.69 11.72
C HIS A 411 21.18 -3.64 12.85
N SER A 412 22.08 -2.66 12.93
CA SER A 412 22.02 -1.61 13.97
C SER A 412 20.74 -0.79 13.83
N PHE A 413 20.38 -0.38 12.61
CA PHE A 413 19.18 0.40 12.31
C PHE A 413 17.92 -0.33 12.76
N ILE A 414 17.71 -1.61 12.37
CA ILE A 414 16.52 -2.39 12.74
C ILE A 414 16.42 -2.53 14.26
N THR A 415 17.54 -2.83 14.94
CA THR A 415 17.57 -3.00 16.40
C THR A 415 17.22 -1.71 17.12
N GLU A 416 17.81 -0.59 16.70
CA GLU A 416 17.56 0.71 17.30
C GLU A 416 16.13 1.19 17.06
N ILE A 417 15.63 1.09 15.82
CA ILE A 417 14.27 1.47 15.46
C ILE A 417 13.24 0.71 16.30
N LYS A 418 13.37 -0.63 16.39
CA LYS A 418 12.45 -1.43 17.24
C LYS A 418 12.46 -0.97 18.69
N SER A 419 13.64 -0.73 19.26
CA SER A 419 13.78 -0.29 20.65
C SER A 419 13.18 1.09 20.88
N ASP A 420 13.50 2.05 20.01
CA ASP A 420 13.08 3.43 20.20
C ASP A 420 11.58 3.61 19.98
N ILE A 421 11.02 2.95 18.95
CA ILE A 421 9.58 2.96 18.70
C ILE A 421 8.81 2.26 19.83
N SER A 422 9.30 1.11 20.31
CA SER A 422 8.68 0.41 21.45
C SER A 422 8.59 1.33 22.68
N LYS A 423 9.70 1.95 23.08
CA LYS A 423 9.74 2.89 24.21
C LYS A 423 8.83 4.11 24.00
N THR A 424 8.78 4.61 22.77
CA THR A 424 7.94 5.75 22.40
C THR A 424 6.46 5.40 22.54
N ILE A 425 6.05 4.24 22.02
CA ILE A 425 4.67 3.74 22.14
C ILE A 425 4.30 3.55 23.61
N GLU A 426 5.16 2.92 24.40
CA GLU A 426 4.91 2.69 25.84
C GLU A 426 4.78 4.02 26.62
N LYS A 427 5.61 5.01 26.27
CA LYS A 427 5.53 6.36 26.87
C LYS A 427 4.22 7.07 26.53
N ILE A 428 3.77 6.99 25.27
CA ILE A 428 2.56 7.67 24.78
C ILE A 428 1.31 6.96 25.28
N SER A 429 1.24 5.63 25.13
CA SER A 429 0.04 4.84 25.46
C SER A 429 -0.08 4.48 26.94
N GLY A 430 1.01 4.51 27.69
CA GLY A 430 1.08 4.03 29.09
C GLY A 430 0.87 2.52 29.24
N LYS A 431 0.98 1.75 28.17
CA LYS A 431 0.76 0.30 28.12
C LYS A 431 1.91 -0.40 27.36
N PRO A 432 2.10 -1.72 27.53
CA PRO A 432 3.08 -2.47 26.74
C PRO A 432 2.84 -2.28 25.25
N SER A 433 3.93 -2.26 24.49
CA SER A 433 3.91 -2.19 23.03
C SER A 433 4.21 -3.55 22.39
N LEU A 434 3.83 -3.71 21.13
CA LEU A 434 4.27 -4.79 20.27
C LEU A 434 4.95 -4.18 19.04
N VAL A 435 6.19 -4.53 18.76
CA VAL A 435 6.89 -4.10 17.54
C VAL A 435 7.60 -5.30 16.93
N THR A 436 7.19 -5.67 15.72
CA THR A 436 7.80 -6.77 14.94
C THR A 436 8.46 -6.24 13.69
N CYS A 437 9.33 -7.01 13.06
CA CYS A 437 9.98 -6.63 11.82
C CYS A 437 10.03 -7.78 10.82
N ARG A 438 9.67 -7.48 9.56
CA ARG A 438 9.98 -8.34 8.42
C ARG A 438 10.71 -7.55 7.35
N ILE A 439 11.57 -8.22 6.60
CA ILE A 439 12.16 -7.65 5.39
C ILE A 439 11.30 -8.10 4.23
N THR A 440 10.60 -7.14 3.62
CA THR A 440 9.68 -7.40 2.50
C THR A 440 10.39 -7.37 1.16
N HIS A 441 11.36 -6.48 1.00
CA HIS A 441 12.14 -6.31 -0.21
C HIS A 441 13.62 -6.21 0.14
N SER A 442 14.45 -6.78 -0.72
CA SER A 442 15.91 -6.74 -0.59
C SER A 442 16.55 -6.43 -1.93
N TYR A 443 17.55 -5.58 -1.89
CA TYR A 443 18.26 -5.04 -3.04
C TYR A 443 19.75 -5.36 -2.94
N PRO A 444 20.53 -5.29 -4.01
CA PRO A 444 21.98 -5.44 -3.92
C PRO A 444 22.65 -4.43 -2.98
N ASP A 445 22.10 -3.24 -2.81
CA ASP A 445 22.64 -2.12 -2.04
C ASP A 445 21.99 -1.93 -0.65
N GLY A 446 20.84 -2.55 -0.38
CA GLY A 446 20.12 -2.39 0.88
C GLY A 446 18.89 -3.25 1.02
N LEU A 447 18.06 -2.91 1.99
CA LEU A 447 16.82 -3.63 2.27
C LEU A 447 15.71 -2.69 2.74
N ALA A 448 14.47 -3.16 2.65
CA ALA A 448 13.30 -2.46 3.13
C ALA A 448 12.70 -3.18 4.36
N PRO A 449 13.04 -2.73 5.59
CA PRO A 449 12.40 -3.22 6.80
C PRO A 449 10.96 -2.75 6.87
N TYR A 450 10.07 -3.66 7.17
CA TYR A 450 8.66 -3.43 7.39
C TYR A 450 8.33 -3.75 8.84
N PHE A 451 7.93 -2.74 9.59
CA PHE A 451 7.59 -2.87 11.00
C PHE A 451 6.08 -2.89 11.17
N THR A 452 5.61 -3.81 11.98
CA THR A 452 4.23 -3.81 12.47
C THR A 452 4.26 -3.45 13.94
N PHE A 453 3.42 -2.50 14.36
CA PHE A 453 3.29 -2.16 15.78
C PHE A 453 1.85 -2.28 16.27
N GLY A 454 1.74 -2.55 17.56
CA GLY A 454 0.51 -2.57 18.31
C GLY A 454 0.61 -1.67 19.55
N ALA A 455 -0.41 -0.84 19.76
CA ALA A 455 -0.58 -0.02 20.95
C ALA A 455 -2.03 -0.10 21.42
N PHE A 456 -2.27 0.13 22.71
CA PHE A 456 -3.63 0.26 23.26
C PHE A 456 -3.99 1.73 23.47
N ALA A 457 -5.22 2.08 23.10
CA ALA A 457 -5.85 3.35 23.42
C ALA A 457 -7.36 3.18 23.60
N LYS A 458 -7.98 3.99 24.45
CA LYS A 458 -9.44 4.01 24.51
C LYS A 458 -10.02 4.50 23.17
N PRO A 459 -11.21 4.04 22.74
CA PRO A 459 -11.83 4.50 21.51
C PRO A 459 -11.88 6.02 21.34
N SER A 460 -12.14 6.77 22.42
CA SER A 460 -12.22 8.23 22.39
C SER A 460 -10.88 8.96 22.20
N THR A 461 -9.74 8.27 22.36
CA THR A 461 -8.40 8.87 22.28
C THR A 461 -7.49 8.19 21.26
N MET A 462 -7.98 7.14 20.59
CA MET A 462 -7.11 6.32 19.75
C MET A 462 -6.53 7.07 18.54
N ILE A 463 -7.25 8.05 18.00
CA ILE A 463 -6.77 8.87 16.86
C ILE A 463 -5.65 9.81 17.33
N ASP A 464 -5.79 10.45 18.49
CA ASP A 464 -4.77 11.35 19.02
C ASP A 464 -3.51 10.58 19.42
N ILE A 465 -3.66 9.44 20.11
CA ILE A 465 -2.55 8.54 20.45
C ILE A 465 -1.84 8.04 19.19
N TRP A 466 -2.60 7.63 18.17
CA TRP A 466 -2.00 7.22 16.90
C TRP A 466 -1.23 8.36 16.24
N ARG A 467 -1.80 9.59 16.25
CA ARG A 467 -1.13 10.77 15.68
C ARG A 467 0.23 11.02 16.33
N GLU A 468 0.30 11.00 17.65
CA GLU A 468 1.55 11.19 18.40
C GLU A 468 2.57 10.09 18.06
N ILE A 469 2.13 8.81 18.01
CA ILE A 469 3.00 7.69 17.63
C ILE A 469 3.49 7.85 16.19
N LYS A 470 2.61 8.23 15.26
CA LYS A 470 2.96 8.37 13.84
C LYS A 470 3.97 9.46 13.58
N LEU A 471 3.77 10.65 14.18
CA LEU A 471 4.70 11.77 14.06
C LEU A 471 6.08 11.41 14.64
N ALA A 472 6.11 10.81 15.82
CA ALA A 472 7.37 10.38 16.44
C ALA A 472 8.07 9.29 15.61
N THR A 473 7.31 8.36 15.01
CA THR A 473 7.85 7.30 14.16
C THR A 473 8.48 7.87 12.89
N ASN A 474 7.80 8.81 12.22
CA ASN A 474 8.33 9.50 11.04
C ASN A 474 9.68 10.19 11.38
N GLU A 475 9.72 10.96 12.47
CA GLU A 475 10.93 11.66 12.92
C GLU A 475 12.07 10.66 13.26
N ILE A 476 11.78 9.59 13.99
CA ILE A 476 12.78 8.57 14.34
C ILE A 476 13.36 7.92 13.09
N CYS A 477 12.53 7.54 12.12
CA CYS A 477 13.00 6.92 10.88
C CYS A 477 13.94 7.85 10.11
N ILE A 478 13.57 9.12 9.92
CA ILE A 478 14.37 10.10 9.18
C ILE A 478 15.66 10.44 9.93
N SER A 479 15.59 10.71 11.23
CA SER A 479 16.77 11.08 12.04
C SER A 479 17.83 9.97 12.09
N LYS A 480 17.41 8.71 11.95
CA LYS A 480 18.33 7.56 11.83
C LYS A 480 18.80 7.27 10.40
N GLY A 481 18.40 8.09 9.42
CA GLY A 481 18.84 8.01 8.03
C GLY A 481 18.10 6.95 7.20
N GLY A 482 16.92 6.52 7.63
CA GLY A 482 15.97 5.78 6.81
C GLY A 482 15.10 6.70 5.97
N THR A 483 14.17 6.13 5.21
CA THR A 483 13.10 6.85 4.49
C THR A 483 11.81 6.83 5.30
N VAL A 484 10.93 7.81 5.08
CA VAL A 484 9.65 7.87 5.80
C VAL A 484 8.67 6.77 5.37
N THR A 485 8.79 6.30 4.15
CA THR A 485 8.03 5.20 3.56
C THR A 485 8.83 4.55 2.44
N HIS A 486 8.50 3.32 2.07
CA HIS A 486 9.15 2.60 0.98
C HIS A 486 8.18 2.28 -0.18
N HIS A 487 6.96 1.75 0.11
CA HIS A 487 5.99 1.33 -0.92
C HIS A 487 4.51 1.60 -0.58
N HIS A 488 4.21 2.24 0.56
CA HIS A 488 2.83 2.61 0.92
C HIS A 488 2.42 3.98 0.38
N ALA A 489 3.31 4.71 -0.27
CA ALA A 489 3.19 6.10 -0.67
C ALA A 489 3.32 7.09 0.52
N VAL A 490 3.38 8.37 0.21
CA VAL A 490 3.46 9.43 1.21
C VAL A 490 2.09 9.78 1.77
N GLY A 491 1.12 9.97 0.89
CA GLY A 491 -0.22 10.40 1.26
C GLY A 491 -0.20 11.68 2.09
N ARG A 492 -1.02 11.69 3.14
CA ARG A 492 -1.04 12.75 4.15
C ARG A 492 -0.34 12.34 5.45
N ASP A 493 -0.33 11.05 5.77
CA ASP A 493 0.13 10.51 7.05
C ASP A 493 1.66 10.54 7.21
N HIS A 494 2.39 10.68 6.12
CA HIS A 494 3.85 10.71 6.13
C HIS A 494 4.46 12.10 5.86
N ARG A 495 3.67 13.16 5.75
CA ARG A 495 4.18 14.49 5.40
C ARG A 495 4.83 15.22 6.55
N PRO A 496 4.13 15.56 7.64
CA PRO A 496 4.77 16.28 8.72
C PRO A 496 5.79 15.37 9.44
N ASN A 497 6.94 15.93 9.80
CA ASN A 497 8.07 15.23 10.43
C ASN A 497 8.53 13.97 9.66
N GLY A 498 8.40 14.02 8.34
CA GLY A 498 8.72 12.89 7.46
C GLY A 498 9.10 13.30 6.06
N TYR A 499 8.21 13.16 5.07
CA TYR A 499 8.51 13.46 3.67
C TYR A 499 8.91 14.93 3.44
N ASP A 500 8.25 15.87 4.14
CA ASP A 500 8.58 17.29 4.01
C ASP A 500 10.00 17.59 4.50
N ASP A 501 10.52 16.85 5.49
CA ASP A 501 11.89 16.97 6.01
C ASP A 501 12.89 16.16 5.18
N GLN A 502 12.48 15.01 4.63
CA GLN A 502 13.32 14.16 3.79
C GLN A 502 13.58 14.75 2.41
N ARG A 503 12.60 15.41 1.84
CA ARG A 503 12.61 15.92 0.47
C ARG A 503 13.56 17.11 0.33
N PRO A 504 14.53 17.10 -0.64
CA PRO A 504 15.37 18.27 -0.91
C PRO A 504 14.54 19.50 -1.29
N ASP A 505 14.89 20.68 -0.78
CA ASP A 505 14.15 21.93 -1.04
C ASP A 505 14.04 22.24 -2.52
N LEU A 506 15.15 22.18 -3.26
CA LEU A 506 15.13 22.42 -4.70
C LEU A 506 14.23 21.43 -5.46
N PHE A 507 14.15 20.17 -5.01
CA PHE A 507 13.22 19.20 -5.60
C PHE A 507 11.77 19.57 -5.32
N LYS A 508 11.47 20.09 -4.11
CA LYS A 508 10.16 20.66 -3.81
C LYS A 508 9.76 21.74 -4.81
N ASP A 509 10.67 22.68 -5.08
CA ASP A 509 10.42 23.79 -6.01
C ASP A 509 10.16 23.29 -7.43
N ILE A 510 10.94 22.32 -7.90
CA ILE A 510 10.74 21.68 -9.21
C ILE A 510 9.38 20.98 -9.29
N LEU A 511 9.01 20.21 -8.27
CA LEU A 511 7.73 19.49 -8.22
C LEU A 511 6.56 20.47 -8.14
N THR A 512 6.69 21.55 -7.39
CA THR A 512 5.70 22.64 -7.30
C THR A 512 5.51 23.33 -8.66
N ALA A 513 6.59 23.63 -9.36
CA ALA A 513 6.53 24.19 -10.70
C ALA A 513 5.85 23.25 -11.71
N ALA A 514 6.17 21.94 -11.64
CA ALA A 514 5.53 20.93 -12.47
C ALA A 514 4.02 20.85 -12.19
N LYS A 515 3.63 20.81 -10.89
CA LYS A 515 2.21 20.82 -10.51
C LYS A 515 1.51 22.07 -11.02
N PHE A 516 2.05 23.26 -10.79
CA PHE A 516 1.46 24.52 -11.26
C PHE A 516 1.29 24.55 -12.78
N LYS A 517 2.20 23.93 -13.54
CA LYS A 517 2.10 23.86 -15.00
C LYS A 517 0.93 23.01 -15.49
N VAL A 518 0.65 21.88 -14.83
CA VAL A 518 -0.38 20.93 -15.27
C VAL A 518 -1.71 21.11 -14.53
N ASP A 519 -1.69 21.74 -13.36
CA ASP A 519 -2.84 22.00 -12.49
C ASP A 519 -2.74 23.42 -11.89
N PRO A 520 -2.94 24.47 -12.70
CA PRO A 520 -2.72 25.86 -12.28
C PRO A 520 -3.67 26.33 -11.18
N ASN A 521 -4.88 25.77 -11.10
CA ASN A 521 -5.87 26.09 -10.06
C ASN A 521 -5.71 25.23 -8.79
N GLY A 522 -4.82 24.25 -8.80
CA GLY A 522 -4.48 23.42 -7.64
C GLY A 522 -5.63 22.52 -7.19
N ILE A 523 -6.44 22.00 -8.11
CA ILE A 523 -7.61 21.17 -7.77
C ILE A 523 -7.25 19.70 -7.53
N MET A 524 -6.12 19.23 -8.08
CA MET A 524 -5.77 17.80 -8.05
C MET A 524 -5.18 17.38 -6.72
N ASN A 525 -5.85 16.46 -6.05
CA ASN A 525 -5.48 15.75 -4.81
C ASN A 525 -4.74 16.63 -3.76
N PRO A 526 -5.35 17.75 -3.34
CA PRO A 526 -4.69 18.68 -2.42
C PRO A 526 -4.41 18.02 -1.06
N GLY A 527 -3.27 18.36 -0.46
CA GLY A 527 -2.81 17.82 0.82
C GLY A 527 -1.86 16.61 0.72
N VAL A 528 -1.71 16.04 -0.45
CA VAL A 528 -0.81 14.92 -0.73
C VAL A 528 0.49 15.46 -1.38
N LEU A 529 1.66 14.93 -1.01
CA LEU A 529 3.00 15.30 -1.48
C LEU A 529 3.36 16.78 -1.34
N ILE A 530 2.61 17.67 -1.94
CA ILE A 530 2.77 19.14 -1.88
C ILE A 530 1.41 19.82 -1.83
N ASP A 531 1.33 20.95 -1.16
CA ASP A 531 0.13 21.79 -1.13
C ASP A 531 0.18 22.82 -2.26
N PRO A 532 -0.96 23.15 -2.90
CA PRO A 532 -1.06 24.30 -3.81
C PRO A 532 -0.77 25.61 -3.07
N GLU A 533 0.06 26.49 -3.65
CA GLU A 533 0.56 27.71 -2.98
C GLU A 533 -0.53 28.68 -2.50
N ASN A 534 -1.65 28.76 -3.22
CA ASN A 534 -2.72 29.72 -2.95
C ASN A 534 -3.94 29.10 -2.23
N LYS A 535 -3.76 27.94 -1.58
CA LYS A 535 -4.82 27.20 -0.90
C LYS A 535 -4.47 26.93 0.56
N ASN A 536 -5.43 27.15 1.44
CA ASN A 536 -5.32 26.68 2.83
C ASN A 536 -5.80 25.23 2.90
N ILE A 537 -4.85 24.30 2.91
CA ILE A 537 -5.14 22.87 2.91
C ILE A 537 -5.22 22.36 4.35
N TYR A 538 -6.29 21.64 4.64
CA TYR A 538 -6.43 20.96 5.91
C TYR A 538 -5.43 19.81 6.01
N ASN A 539 -4.68 19.81 7.09
CA ASN A 539 -3.82 18.68 7.45
C ASN A 539 -4.09 18.34 8.93
N TRP A 540 -4.74 17.21 9.16
CA TRP A 540 -5.17 16.76 10.48
C TRP A 540 -4.01 16.28 11.37
N LEU A 541 -2.80 16.11 10.80
CA LEU A 541 -1.58 15.85 11.56
C LEU A 541 -0.91 17.13 12.06
N LYS A 542 -1.25 18.29 11.52
CA LYS A 542 -0.85 19.59 12.03
C LYS A 542 -1.83 20.01 13.12
#